data_b9a6ad6797db707df4a9fcd86405596f
#
_entry.id   b9a6ad6797db707df4a9fcd86405596f
#
_cell.length_a   1.000
_cell.length_b   1.000
_cell.length_c   1.000
_cell.angle_alpha   90.00
_cell.angle_beta   90.00
_cell.angle_gamma   90.00
#
_symmetry.space_group_name_H-M   'P 1'
#
loop_
_entity.id
_entity.type
_entity.pdbx_description
1 polymer ?
#
loop_
_entity_poly.entity_id
_entity_poly.type
_entity_poly.pdbx_seq_one_letter_code
_entity_poly.pdbx_strand_id
1 'polypeptide(L)'
;FIEFCLWNAQDDSTNFQRNFSTGRVEVKDSVIYHKTEYRDRRNHYAFYSVNDTIDGYDTDRDSFIGLYNGFNNPEAVIANKATDSFADGWAPIASHYKKITLAPGETKTLVFVLGYVEMPVEEKFEADGKTINKVKALKMIEQFNSPEKFAQGMADLKAYWDKLLGILTVDTPDDKVNRMVNIWNQYQCMVTFNLSRSASYFESGIGRGMGFRDSNQDVLGFVHQIPDRAKERIIDIASTQFPDGGCYHQYQPLTKKGNADIGGGFNDD
;
A
#
# COMPACT_ATOMS: atom_id res chain seq x y z
N PHE A 1 16.34 -2.00 -0.78
CA PHE A 1 16.00 -0.57 -0.82
C PHE A 1 14.55 -0.37 -1.24
N ILE A 2 13.84 0.48 -0.50
CA ILE A 2 12.50 0.98 -0.86
C ILE A 2 12.39 2.48 -0.54
N GLU A 3 11.54 3.20 -1.23
CA GLU A 3 11.13 4.55 -0.84
C GLU A 3 9.80 4.51 -0.11
N PHE A 4 9.67 5.25 0.98
CA PHE A 4 8.41 5.38 1.70
C PHE A 4 7.59 6.57 1.18
N CYS A 5 6.34 6.31 0.87
CA CYS A 5 5.36 7.34 0.56
C CYS A 5 4.02 6.93 1.18
N LEU A 6 3.62 7.62 2.24
CA LEU A 6 2.35 7.37 2.93
C LEU A 6 1.36 8.51 2.63
N TRP A 7 0.18 8.13 2.17
CA TRP A 7 -0.90 9.08 1.97
C TRP A 7 -1.48 9.56 3.31
N ASN A 8 -1.63 10.86 3.50
CA ASN A 8 -2.06 11.43 4.78
C ASN A 8 -3.01 12.62 4.68
N ALA A 9 -3.42 13.03 3.48
CA ALA A 9 -4.37 14.12 3.27
C ALA A 9 -5.38 13.79 2.17
N GLN A 10 -6.62 14.23 2.34
CA GLN A 10 -7.68 14.05 1.37
C GLN A 10 -7.47 14.90 0.11
N ASP A 11 -7.06 16.13 0.30
CA ASP A 11 -6.89 17.17 -0.72
C ASP A 11 -5.48 17.26 -1.27
N ASP A 12 -4.64 16.25 -1.00
CA ASP A 12 -3.25 16.24 -1.45
C ASP A 12 -3.18 15.89 -2.94
N SER A 13 -3.84 16.72 -3.75
CA SER A 13 -3.80 16.66 -5.21
C SER A 13 -2.46 17.14 -5.76
N THR A 14 -1.66 17.83 -4.93
CA THR A 14 -0.32 18.26 -5.30
C THR A 14 0.64 17.08 -5.18
N ASN A 15 1.63 17.03 -6.05
CA ASN A 15 2.70 16.04 -5.99
C ASN A 15 3.65 16.22 -4.78
N PHE A 16 3.33 17.13 -3.86
CA PHE A 16 4.18 17.45 -2.73
C PHE A 16 4.49 16.23 -1.86
N GLN A 17 3.48 15.54 -1.38
CA GLN A 17 3.64 14.34 -0.56
C GLN A 17 4.38 13.22 -1.31
N ARG A 18 4.06 13.06 -2.58
CA ARG A 18 4.69 12.06 -3.43
C ARG A 18 6.16 12.37 -3.73
N ASN A 19 6.48 13.64 -3.96
CA ASN A 19 7.84 14.03 -4.31
C ASN A 19 8.73 14.19 -3.09
N PHE A 20 8.17 14.59 -1.97
CA PHE A 20 8.94 14.90 -0.75
C PHE A 20 8.70 13.92 0.38
N SER A 21 7.66 13.11 0.32
CA SER A 21 7.38 11.98 1.21
C SER A 21 7.78 12.25 2.68
N THR A 22 7.15 13.25 3.28
CA THR A 22 7.51 13.70 4.63
C THR A 22 7.16 12.67 5.69
N GLY A 23 8.06 12.43 6.63
CA GLY A 23 7.82 11.52 7.74
C GLY A 23 9.03 11.33 8.63
N ARG A 24 8.90 10.44 9.56
CA ARG A 24 9.97 10.02 10.49
C ARG A 24 10.19 8.53 10.40
N VAL A 25 11.43 8.13 10.60
CA VAL A 25 11.78 6.72 10.69
C VAL A 25 12.14 6.32 12.11
N GLU A 26 12.00 5.05 12.41
CA GLU A 26 12.56 4.38 13.58
C GLU A 26 13.23 3.11 13.08
N VAL A 27 14.40 2.78 13.63
CA VAL A 27 15.12 1.54 13.32
C VAL A 27 15.23 0.73 14.61
N LYS A 28 14.76 -0.51 14.58
CA LYS A 28 14.85 -1.42 15.71
C LYS A 28 14.87 -2.87 15.23
N ASP A 29 15.81 -3.65 15.76
CA ASP A 29 15.89 -5.11 15.52
C ASP A 29 15.84 -5.48 14.03
N SER A 30 16.62 -4.79 13.20
CA SER A 30 16.68 -4.97 11.74
C SER A 30 15.38 -4.62 10.99
N VAL A 31 14.47 -3.91 11.63
CA VAL A 31 13.24 -3.40 11.03
C VAL A 31 13.29 -1.88 10.96
N ILE A 32 12.96 -1.35 9.81
CA ILE A 32 12.84 0.09 9.57
C ILE A 32 11.35 0.43 9.50
N TYR A 33 10.92 1.35 10.36
CA TYR A 33 9.55 1.83 10.43
C TYR A 33 9.48 3.26 9.93
N HIS A 34 8.42 3.58 9.19
CA HIS A 34 8.15 4.94 8.72
C HIS A 34 6.75 5.38 9.14
N LYS A 35 6.66 6.53 9.79
CA LYS A 35 5.39 7.17 10.17
C LYS A 35 5.30 8.57 9.61
N THR A 36 4.09 9.01 9.37
CA THR A 36 3.79 10.42 9.09
C THR A 36 2.78 10.94 10.09
N GLU A 37 3.02 12.18 10.57
CA GLU A 37 2.13 12.92 11.48
C GLU A 37 1.66 14.22 10.82
N TYR A 38 1.88 14.32 9.52
CA TYR A 38 1.53 15.50 8.76
C TYR A 38 0.09 15.39 8.24
N ARG A 39 -0.68 16.44 8.38
CA ARG A 39 -2.08 16.60 7.94
C ARG A 39 -3.08 15.64 8.62
N ASP A 40 -4.08 15.15 7.86
CA ASP A 40 -5.32 14.58 8.42
C ASP A 40 -5.15 13.12 8.84
N ARG A 41 -4.49 12.32 8.01
CA ARG A 41 -4.44 10.89 8.23
C ARG A 41 -3.16 10.49 8.97
N ARG A 42 -3.32 10.16 10.26
CA ARG A 42 -2.21 9.86 11.19
C ARG A 42 -2.27 8.48 11.82
N ASN A 43 -3.26 7.67 11.45
CA ASN A 43 -3.59 6.40 12.08
C ASN A 43 -2.79 5.20 11.51
N HIS A 44 -1.65 5.44 10.88
CA HIS A 44 -0.93 4.40 10.16
C HIS A 44 0.60 4.59 10.21
N TYR A 45 1.31 3.51 9.90
CA TYR A 45 2.73 3.51 9.61
C TYR A 45 3.09 2.34 8.68
N ALA A 46 4.22 2.45 8.00
CA ALA A 46 4.80 1.38 7.20
C ALA A 46 6.01 0.77 7.90
N PHE A 47 6.38 -0.44 7.51
CA PHE A 47 7.60 -1.09 7.99
C PHE A 47 8.25 -1.91 6.88
N TYR A 48 9.55 -2.09 7.00
CA TYR A 48 10.36 -2.92 6.12
C TYR A 48 11.32 -3.76 6.93
N SER A 49 11.29 -5.07 6.75
CA SER A 49 12.08 -6.03 7.51
C SER A 49 12.77 -7.05 6.61
N VAL A 50 13.75 -7.74 7.17
CA VAL A 50 14.39 -8.91 6.59
C VAL A 50 14.48 -10.00 7.65
N ASN A 51 14.47 -11.28 7.25
CA ASN A 51 14.56 -12.43 8.15
C ASN A 51 15.98 -12.71 8.67
N ASP A 52 16.84 -11.69 8.70
CA ASP A 52 18.22 -11.77 9.19
C ASP A 52 18.57 -10.50 9.95
N THR A 53 19.65 -10.52 10.71
CA THR A 53 20.24 -9.31 11.28
C THR A 53 20.94 -8.51 10.18
N ILE A 54 20.77 -7.20 10.17
CA ILE A 54 21.48 -6.31 9.24
C ILE A 54 22.82 -5.85 9.86
N ASP A 55 23.79 -5.54 8.99
CA ASP A 55 25.10 -5.02 9.40
C ASP A 55 25.16 -3.49 9.30
N GLY A 56 24.12 -2.87 8.75
CA GLY A 56 23.94 -1.42 8.64
C GLY A 56 22.66 -1.07 7.91
N TYR A 57 22.32 0.18 7.88
CA TYR A 57 21.12 0.68 7.21
C TYR A 57 21.31 2.10 6.69
N ASP A 58 20.42 2.53 5.79
CA ASP A 58 20.24 3.92 5.45
C ASP A 58 18.74 4.24 5.38
N THR A 59 18.34 5.34 5.97
CA THR A 59 16.95 5.80 5.95
C THR A 59 16.78 7.17 5.32
N ASP A 60 17.87 7.85 5.01
CA ASP A 60 17.88 9.11 4.26
C ASP A 60 18.31 8.85 2.80
N ARG A 61 17.48 9.30 1.87
CA ARG A 61 17.69 9.04 0.44
C ARG A 61 18.95 9.71 -0.09
N ASP A 62 19.20 10.93 0.29
CA ASP A 62 20.31 11.71 -0.23
C ASP A 62 21.65 11.17 0.28
N SER A 63 21.69 10.70 1.53
CA SER A 63 22.83 10.00 2.10
C SER A 63 23.10 8.66 1.41
N PHE A 64 22.06 7.95 0.98
CA PHE A 64 22.21 6.68 0.28
C PHE A 64 22.64 6.86 -1.17
N ILE A 65 21.99 7.77 -1.90
CA ILE A 65 22.26 8.00 -3.32
C ILE A 65 23.56 8.81 -3.52
N GLY A 66 23.80 9.80 -2.67
CA GLY A 66 24.84 10.82 -2.84
C GLY A 66 24.34 12.02 -3.63
N LEU A 67 24.90 13.18 -3.32
CA LEU A 67 24.62 14.41 -4.06
C LEU A 67 25.05 14.27 -5.52
N TYR A 68 24.17 14.62 -6.44
CA TYR A 68 24.40 14.57 -7.88
C TYR A 68 24.49 13.17 -8.50
N ASN A 69 24.26 12.11 -7.73
CA ASN A 69 24.16 10.74 -8.24
C ASN A 69 22.70 10.36 -8.51
N GLY A 70 22.50 9.22 -9.16
CA GLY A 70 21.18 8.64 -9.42
C GLY A 70 21.08 7.20 -8.93
N PHE A 71 19.92 6.59 -9.06
CA PHE A 71 19.67 5.19 -8.67
C PHE A 71 20.51 4.17 -9.45
N ASN A 72 21.06 4.54 -10.60
CA ASN A 72 21.99 3.71 -11.37
C ASN A 72 23.39 3.66 -10.76
N ASN A 73 23.71 4.57 -9.83
CA ASN A 73 25.04 4.72 -9.25
C ASN A 73 25.01 5.24 -7.80
N PRO A 74 24.29 4.61 -6.86
CA PRO A 74 24.17 5.09 -5.50
C PRO A 74 25.52 5.02 -4.76
N GLU A 75 25.90 6.08 -4.06
CA GLU A 75 27.18 6.19 -3.37
C GLU A 75 27.36 5.10 -2.31
N ALA A 76 26.34 4.79 -1.52
CA ALA A 76 26.40 3.73 -0.52
C ALA A 76 26.69 2.34 -1.12
N VAL A 77 26.16 2.07 -2.34
CA VAL A 77 26.41 0.82 -3.06
C VAL A 77 27.83 0.78 -3.60
N ILE A 78 28.32 1.88 -4.18
CA ILE A 78 29.70 1.98 -4.70
C ILE A 78 30.71 1.81 -3.55
N ALA A 79 30.44 2.50 -2.44
CA ALA A 79 31.29 2.43 -1.25
C ALA A 79 31.21 1.06 -0.53
N ASN A 80 30.23 0.23 -0.91
CA ASN A 80 29.93 -1.03 -0.22
C ASN A 80 29.80 -0.85 1.30
N LYS A 81 29.10 0.18 1.71
CA LYS A 81 28.98 0.58 3.12
C LYS A 81 27.70 1.36 3.36
N ALA A 82 26.97 0.98 4.40
CA ALA A 82 25.89 1.82 4.96
C ALA A 82 26.48 3.01 5.74
N THR A 83 25.73 4.10 5.80
CA THR A 83 26.10 5.29 6.58
C THR A 83 25.35 5.36 7.90
N ASP A 84 24.41 4.44 8.13
CA ASP A 84 23.47 4.44 9.25
C ASP A 84 22.72 5.78 9.37
N SER A 85 22.39 6.36 8.20
CA SER A 85 21.70 7.62 8.08
C SER A 85 20.28 7.54 8.64
N PHE A 86 19.81 8.66 9.19
CA PHE A 86 18.52 8.74 9.85
C PHE A 86 17.67 9.87 9.26
N ALA A 87 16.55 9.54 8.61
CA ALA A 87 15.64 10.53 8.05
C ALA A 87 14.63 11.02 9.10
N ASP A 88 14.53 12.34 9.17
CA ASP A 88 13.48 13.02 9.93
C ASP A 88 12.96 14.21 9.10
N GLY A 89 11.89 13.98 8.37
CA GLY A 89 11.22 14.99 7.53
C GLY A 89 11.13 14.60 6.06
N TRP A 90 12.22 14.58 5.32
CA TRP A 90 12.21 14.48 3.86
C TRP A 90 12.68 13.11 3.34
N ALA A 91 12.06 12.67 2.26
CA ALA A 91 12.47 11.56 1.41
C ALA A 91 12.98 10.32 2.18
N PRO A 92 12.22 9.79 3.17
CA PRO A 92 12.62 8.62 3.93
C PRO A 92 12.65 7.38 3.05
N ILE A 93 13.71 6.58 3.23
CA ILE A 93 13.87 5.28 2.59
C ILE A 93 14.03 4.18 3.63
N ALA A 94 14.00 2.94 3.18
CA ALA A 94 14.50 1.81 3.94
C ALA A 94 15.53 1.05 3.09
N SER A 95 16.77 1.11 3.52
CA SER A 95 17.87 0.34 2.93
C SER A 95 18.51 -0.52 4.00
N HIS A 96 18.58 -1.81 3.74
CA HIS A 96 19.31 -2.77 4.57
C HIS A 96 20.66 -3.07 3.94
N TYR A 97 21.72 -3.02 4.74
CA TYR A 97 23.06 -3.46 4.36
C TYR A 97 23.41 -4.74 5.09
N LYS A 98 23.79 -5.77 4.33
CA LYS A 98 24.11 -7.09 4.87
C LYS A 98 25.34 -7.67 4.19
N LYS A 99 26.33 -8.07 4.98
CA LYS A 99 27.49 -8.84 4.51
C LYS A 99 27.16 -10.32 4.53
N ILE A 100 27.35 -10.98 3.42
CA ILE A 100 27.07 -12.41 3.29
C ILE A 100 28.33 -13.09 2.76
N THR A 101 28.76 -14.15 3.45
CA THR A 101 29.81 -15.05 2.99
C THR A 101 29.19 -16.41 2.73
N LEU A 102 29.38 -16.95 1.55
CA LEU A 102 28.88 -18.26 1.15
C LEU A 102 30.04 -19.20 0.86
N ALA A 103 29.99 -20.40 1.39
CA ALA A 103 30.86 -21.48 1.00
C ALA A 103 30.50 -22.03 -0.40
N PRO A 104 31.39 -22.74 -1.10
CA PRO A 104 31.05 -23.35 -2.38
C PRO A 104 29.85 -24.28 -2.28
N GLY A 105 28.81 -24.02 -3.10
CA GLY A 105 27.54 -24.77 -3.10
C GLY A 105 26.54 -24.33 -2.01
N GLU A 106 26.88 -23.39 -1.14
CA GLU A 106 25.97 -22.84 -0.15
C GLU A 106 24.95 -21.87 -0.78
N THR A 107 23.72 -21.92 -0.29
CA THR A 107 22.65 -20.98 -0.65
C THR A 107 22.07 -20.36 0.60
N LYS A 108 21.87 -19.05 0.59
CA LYS A 108 21.17 -18.32 1.64
C LYS A 108 19.94 -17.61 1.07
N THR A 109 18.79 -17.85 1.65
CA THR A 109 17.54 -17.19 1.25
C THR A 109 17.20 -16.06 2.21
N LEU A 110 17.01 -14.88 1.65
CA LEU A 110 16.54 -13.71 2.39
C LEU A 110 15.07 -13.45 2.04
N VAL A 111 14.26 -13.26 3.07
CA VAL A 111 12.84 -12.91 2.94
C VAL A 111 12.65 -11.50 3.46
N PHE A 112 12.18 -10.62 2.59
CA PHE A 112 11.86 -9.25 2.93
C PHE A 112 10.36 -9.09 3.10
N VAL A 113 9.94 -8.36 4.13
CA VAL A 113 8.53 -8.04 4.36
C VAL A 113 8.36 -6.52 4.37
N LEU A 114 7.64 -6.02 3.38
CA LEU A 114 7.12 -4.66 3.36
C LEU A 114 5.68 -4.71 3.85
N GLY A 115 5.38 -3.95 4.87
CA GLY A 115 4.06 -3.95 5.47
C GLY A 115 3.53 -2.56 5.81
N TYR A 116 2.24 -2.53 6.02
CA TYR A 116 1.48 -1.35 6.39
C TYR A 116 0.54 -1.70 7.55
N VAL A 117 0.53 -0.86 8.57
CA VAL A 117 -0.31 -1.02 9.75
C VAL A 117 -1.24 0.16 9.87
N GLU A 118 -2.52 -0.11 10.04
CA GLU A 118 -3.54 0.85 10.40
C GLU A 118 -4.13 0.51 11.77
N MET A 119 -4.32 1.54 12.61
CA MET A 119 -4.83 1.37 13.98
C MET A 119 -5.45 2.69 14.46
N PRO A 120 -6.27 2.69 15.53
CA PRO A 120 -6.68 3.93 16.18
C PRO A 120 -5.48 4.80 16.54
N VAL A 121 -5.63 6.12 16.38
CA VAL A 121 -4.51 7.08 16.60
C VAL A 121 -3.97 6.99 18.03
N GLU A 122 -4.86 6.76 18.99
CA GLU A 122 -4.54 6.60 20.41
C GLU A 122 -3.72 5.33 20.72
N GLU A 123 -3.75 4.32 19.86
CA GLU A 123 -2.99 3.09 19.99
C GLU A 123 -1.66 3.11 19.23
N LYS A 124 -1.44 4.12 18.37
CA LYS A 124 -0.31 4.16 17.46
C LYS A 124 1.04 4.27 18.17
N PHE A 125 1.07 4.94 19.31
CA PHE A 125 2.28 5.20 20.06
C PHE A 125 2.30 4.42 21.38
N GLU A 126 3.50 4.19 21.87
CA GLU A 126 3.73 3.72 23.22
C GLU A 126 3.43 4.84 24.23
N ALA A 127 3.58 4.56 25.53
CA ALA A 127 3.25 5.53 26.61
C ALA A 127 4.04 6.84 26.53
N ASP A 128 5.15 6.87 25.81
CA ASP A 128 5.95 8.10 25.58
C ASP A 128 5.33 9.06 24.55
N GLY A 129 4.27 8.64 23.87
CA GLY A 129 3.59 9.40 22.82
C GLY A 129 4.42 9.67 21.55
N LYS A 130 5.55 9.00 21.37
CA LYS A 130 6.50 9.22 20.26
C LYS A 130 6.93 7.95 19.57
N THR A 131 7.25 6.91 20.33
CA THR A 131 7.69 5.61 19.80
C THR A 131 6.51 4.85 19.23
N ILE A 132 6.66 4.32 18.00
CA ILE A 132 5.61 3.54 17.35
C ILE A 132 5.34 2.26 18.15
N ASN A 133 4.06 1.96 18.37
CA ASN A 133 3.62 0.66 18.87
C ASN A 133 3.79 -0.39 17.77
N LYS A 134 4.76 -1.27 17.92
CA LYS A 134 5.22 -2.22 16.90
C LYS A 134 4.50 -3.58 16.94
N VAL A 135 3.60 -3.79 17.89
CA VAL A 135 2.97 -5.11 18.12
C VAL A 135 2.31 -5.69 16.86
N LYS A 136 1.53 -4.87 16.13
CA LYS A 136 0.88 -5.34 14.91
C LYS A 136 1.88 -5.62 13.77
N ALA A 137 2.90 -4.79 13.62
CA ALA A 137 3.95 -5.01 12.62
C ALA A 137 4.73 -6.30 12.91
N LEU A 138 5.12 -6.53 14.15
CA LEU A 138 5.85 -7.74 14.53
C LEU A 138 5.04 -9.00 14.25
N LYS A 139 3.73 -9.00 14.52
CA LYS A 139 2.84 -10.11 14.14
C LYS A 139 2.79 -10.35 12.64
N MET A 140 2.72 -9.29 11.83
CA MET A 140 2.77 -9.41 10.36
C MET A 140 4.11 -9.96 9.88
N ILE A 141 5.22 -9.47 10.44
CA ILE A 141 6.56 -9.97 10.13
C ILE A 141 6.64 -11.47 10.44
N GLU A 142 6.17 -11.87 11.61
CA GLU A 142 6.20 -13.27 12.04
C GLU A 142 5.43 -14.20 11.09
N GLN A 143 4.39 -13.72 10.42
CA GLN A 143 3.61 -14.50 9.45
C GLN A 143 4.37 -14.86 8.17
N PHE A 144 5.39 -14.07 7.77
CA PHE A 144 6.02 -14.19 6.46
C PHE A 144 7.55 -14.27 6.48
N ASN A 145 8.18 -14.23 7.64
CA ASN A 145 9.62 -14.03 7.80
C ASN A 145 10.50 -15.28 7.61
N SER A 146 10.00 -16.31 6.95
CA SER A 146 10.81 -17.47 6.56
C SER A 146 10.42 -17.97 5.17
N PRO A 147 11.30 -18.73 4.48
CA PRO A 147 10.98 -19.32 3.18
C PRO A 147 9.73 -20.21 3.23
N GLU A 148 9.53 -20.97 4.30
CA GLU A 148 8.38 -21.86 4.48
C GLU A 148 7.09 -21.05 4.66
N LYS A 149 7.13 -20.00 5.49
CA LYS A 149 5.98 -19.11 5.72
C LYS A 149 5.64 -18.32 4.46
N PHE A 150 6.64 -17.88 3.70
CA PHE A 150 6.43 -17.27 2.38
C PHE A 150 5.74 -18.24 1.41
N ALA A 151 6.23 -19.48 1.32
CA ALA A 151 5.63 -20.49 0.45
C ALA A 151 4.17 -20.81 0.85
N GLN A 152 3.89 -20.86 2.16
CA GLN A 152 2.52 -21.02 2.65
C GLN A 152 1.64 -19.82 2.28
N GLY A 153 2.14 -18.59 2.45
CA GLY A 153 1.43 -17.37 2.06
C GLY A 153 1.11 -17.34 0.55
N MET A 154 2.02 -17.81 -0.29
CA MET A 154 1.75 -17.97 -1.74
C MET A 154 0.70 -19.02 -2.04
N ALA A 155 0.69 -20.14 -1.32
CA ALA A 155 -0.33 -21.18 -1.45
C ALA A 155 -1.71 -20.65 -1.01
N ASP A 156 -1.77 -19.93 0.10
CA ASP A 156 -2.99 -19.32 0.60
C ASP A 156 -3.55 -18.26 -0.38
N LEU A 157 -2.67 -17.44 -0.95
CA LEU A 157 -3.03 -16.47 -1.99
C LEU A 157 -3.60 -17.17 -3.23
N LYS A 158 -2.96 -18.26 -3.67
CA LYS A 158 -3.47 -19.05 -4.78
C LYS A 158 -4.86 -19.62 -4.47
N ALA A 159 -5.04 -20.21 -3.30
CA ALA A 159 -6.32 -20.76 -2.87
C ALA A 159 -7.43 -19.69 -2.81
N TYR A 160 -7.09 -18.49 -2.34
CA TYR A 160 -8.00 -17.34 -2.35
C TYR A 160 -8.48 -17.00 -3.77
N TRP A 161 -7.54 -16.90 -4.73
CA TRP A 161 -7.87 -16.62 -6.13
C TRP A 161 -8.65 -17.72 -6.78
N ASP A 162 -8.28 -18.99 -6.58
CA ASP A 162 -8.99 -20.16 -7.12
C ASP A 162 -10.45 -20.17 -6.63
N LYS A 163 -10.67 -19.88 -5.34
CA LYS A 163 -12.02 -19.77 -4.78
C LYS A 163 -12.82 -18.61 -5.38
N LEU A 164 -12.20 -17.44 -5.49
CA LEU A 164 -12.87 -16.23 -6.01
C LEU A 164 -13.26 -16.39 -7.47
N LEU A 165 -12.31 -16.81 -8.31
CA LEU A 165 -12.53 -16.98 -9.74
C LEU A 165 -13.41 -18.19 -10.07
N GLY A 166 -13.47 -19.18 -9.18
CA GLY A 166 -14.31 -20.36 -9.32
C GLY A 166 -15.82 -20.13 -9.11
N ILE A 167 -16.23 -18.92 -8.68
CA ILE A 167 -17.64 -18.58 -8.47
C ILE A 167 -18.42 -18.52 -9.81
N LEU A 168 -17.76 -18.01 -10.85
CA LEU A 168 -18.31 -17.97 -12.20
C LEU A 168 -17.31 -18.55 -13.18
N THR A 169 -17.69 -19.66 -13.81
CA THR A 169 -16.86 -20.31 -14.82
C THR A 169 -17.69 -20.67 -16.05
N VAL A 170 -17.09 -20.55 -17.21
CA VAL A 170 -17.63 -21.02 -18.49
C VAL A 170 -16.67 -22.05 -19.08
N ASP A 171 -17.22 -23.01 -19.80
CA ASP A 171 -16.48 -23.99 -20.60
C ASP A 171 -17.03 -23.99 -22.02
N THR A 172 -16.25 -23.42 -22.92
CA THR A 172 -16.59 -23.31 -24.36
C THR A 172 -15.54 -23.95 -25.19
N PRO A 173 -15.81 -24.26 -26.49
CA PRO A 173 -14.80 -24.78 -27.40
C PRO A 173 -13.64 -23.80 -27.69
N ASP A 174 -13.73 -22.55 -27.28
CA ASP A 174 -12.70 -21.55 -27.50
C ASP A 174 -11.97 -21.23 -26.17
N ASP A 175 -10.74 -21.71 -26.04
CA ASP A 175 -9.87 -21.47 -24.87
C ASP A 175 -9.61 -19.99 -24.60
N LYS A 176 -9.66 -19.12 -25.61
CA LYS A 176 -9.45 -17.68 -25.41
C LYS A 176 -10.66 -17.06 -24.72
N VAL A 177 -11.87 -17.47 -25.11
CA VAL A 177 -13.10 -17.06 -24.44
C VAL A 177 -13.09 -17.55 -23.00
N ASN A 178 -12.75 -18.82 -22.76
CA ASN A 178 -12.65 -19.38 -21.41
C ASN A 178 -11.67 -18.58 -20.55
N ARG A 179 -10.50 -18.26 -21.07
CA ARG A 179 -9.50 -17.47 -20.35
C ARG A 179 -9.95 -16.04 -20.05
N MET A 180 -10.58 -15.38 -21.02
CA MET A 180 -11.10 -14.04 -20.85
C MET A 180 -12.18 -13.98 -19.77
N VAL A 181 -13.17 -14.88 -19.85
CA VAL A 181 -14.29 -14.86 -18.90
C VAL A 181 -13.88 -15.37 -17.52
N ASN A 182 -13.16 -16.48 -17.44
CA ASN A 182 -12.86 -17.13 -16.16
C ASN A 182 -11.76 -16.44 -15.36
N ILE A 183 -10.90 -15.65 -16.01
CA ILE A 183 -9.74 -15.03 -15.34
C ILE A 183 -9.73 -13.52 -15.54
N TRP A 184 -9.51 -13.08 -16.78
CA TRP A 184 -9.14 -11.68 -17.03
C TRP A 184 -10.24 -10.67 -16.74
N ASN A 185 -11.47 -10.93 -17.16
CA ASN A 185 -12.59 -10.03 -16.89
C ASN A 185 -12.83 -9.91 -15.38
N GLN A 186 -12.85 -11.02 -14.67
CA GLN A 186 -13.07 -11.06 -13.22
C GLN A 186 -11.92 -10.37 -12.48
N TYR A 187 -10.67 -10.64 -12.86
CA TYR A 187 -9.51 -9.98 -12.29
C TYR A 187 -9.56 -8.47 -12.53
N GLN A 188 -9.88 -8.03 -13.75
CA GLN A 188 -9.97 -6.62 -14.09
C GLN A 188 -11.08 -5.90 -13.30
N CYS A 189 -12.24 -6.52 -13.17
CA CYS A 189 -13.33 -5.98 -12.33
C CYS A 189 -12.90 -5.85 -10.85
N MET A 190 -12.19 -6.84 -10.32
CA MET A 190 -11.66 -6.77 -8.96
C MET A 190 -10.62 -5.66 -8.79
N VAL A 191 -9.72 -5.49 -9.74
CA VAL A 191 -8.73 -4.41 -9.73
C VAL A 191 -9.44 -3.05 -9.74
N THR A 192 -10.41 -2.87 -10.62
CA THR A 192 -11.21 -1.65 -10.70
C THR A 192 -11.95 -1.38 -9.40
N PHE A 193 -12.60 -2.40 -8.83
CA PHE A 193 -13.29 -2.29 -7.54
C PHE A 193 -12.35 -1.88 -6.40
N ASN A 194 -11.18 -2.50 -6.29
CA ASN A 194 -10.23 -2.24 -5.20
C ASN A 194 -9.55 -0.88 -5.33
N LEU A 195 -9.14 -0.51 -6.53
CA LEU A 195 -8.47 0.76 -6.79
C LEU A 195 -9.47 1.91 -6.95
N SER A 196 -10.68 1.60 -7.41
CA SER A 196 -11.79 2.56 -7.56
C SER A 196 -11.38 3.85 -8.26
N ARG A 197 -10.45 3.74 -9.21
CA ARG A 197 -9.85 4.86 -9.96
C ARG A 197 -9.12 5.89 -9.11
N SER A 198 -9.07 5.70 -7.79
CA SER A 198 -8.46 6.66 -6.86
C SER A 198 -6.92 6.58 -6.80
N ALA A 199 -6.34 5.51 -7.30
CA ALA A 199 -4.89 5.30 -7.32
C ALA A 199 -4.32 5.28 -8.75
N SER A 200 -5.02 5.84 -9.72
CA SER A 200 -4.54 5.93 -11.09
C SER A 200 -3.49 7.02 -11.23
N TYR A 201 -2.27 6.59 -11.50
CA TYR A 201 -1.16 7.51 -11.73
C TYR A 201 -1.35 8.39 -12.95
N PHE A 202 -1.97 7.85 -14.01
CA PHE A 202 -2.11 8.53 -15.29
C PHE A 202 -3.41 9.32 -15.40
N GLU A 203 -4.50 8.83 -14.82
CA GLU A 203 -5.82 9.43 -14.97
C GLU A 203 -6.13 10.45 -13.87
N SER A 204 -5.96 10.05 -12.62
CA SER A 204 -6.53 10.79 -11.50
C SER A 204 -5.51 11.26 -10.48
N GLY A 205 -4.29 10.72 -10.50
CA GLY A 205 -3.34 10.95 -9.42
C GLY A 205 -3.72 10.24 -8.11
N ILE A 206 -2.90 10.45 -7.09
CA ILE A 206 -3.00 9.71 -5.82
C ILE A 206 -4.12 10.24 -4.92
N GLY A 207 -4.46 11.50 -5.04
CA GLY A 207 -5.38 12.21 -4.13
C GLY A 207 -6.83 12.26 -4.60
N ARG A 208 -7.14 11.76 -5.79
CA ARG A 208 -8.50 11.82 -6.32
C ARG A 208 -9.43 10.82 -5.64
N GLY A 209 -10.65 11.26 -5.37
CA GLY A 209 -11.71 10.41 -4.85
C GLY A 209 -12.31 9.48 -5.91
N MET A 210 -13.16 8.57 -5.45
CA MET A 210 -13.99 7.74 -6.31
C MET A 210 -15.23 8.53 -6.74
N GLY A 211 -15.61 8.43 -8.02
CA GLY A 211 -16.88 8.96 -8.49
C GLY A 211 -18.06 8.24 -7.84
N PHE A 212 -19.12 8.96 -7.50
CA PHE A 212 -20.33 8.39 -6.91
C PHE A 212 -20.96 7.36 -7.86
N ARG A 213 -21.31 7.78 -9.05
CA ARG A 213 -21.87 6.90 -10.09
C ARG A 213 -20.86 5.83 -10.53
N ASP A 214 -19.63 6.23 -10.84
CA ASP A 214 -18.60 5.33 -11.35
C ASP A 214 -18.37 4.13 -10.43
N SER A 215 -18.29 4.38 -9.13
CA SER A 215 -18.05 3.32 -8.15
C SER A 215 -19.24 2.35 -8.03
N ASN A 216 -20.45 2.85 -8.18
CA ASN A 216 -21.64 2.00 -8.21
C ASN A 216 -21.69 1.13 -9.48
N GLN A 217 -21.26 1.66 -10.63
CA GLN A 217 -21.12 0.86 -11.86
C GLN A 217 -20.01 -0.20 -11.75
N ASP A 218 -18.88 0.15 -11.15
CA ASP A 218 -17.77 -0.79 -10.94
C ASP A 218 -18.18 -1.99 -10.08
N VAL A 219 -19.06 -1.77 -9.09
CA VAL A 219 -19.61 -2.85 -8.26
C VAL A 219 -20.43 -3.85 -9.08
N LEU A 220 -21.15 -3.42 -10.11
CA LEU A 220 -21.99 -4.32 -10.94
C LEU A 220 -21.17 -5.43 -11.61
N GLY A 221 -19.96 -5.14 -12.04
CA GLY A 221 -19.07 -6.11 -12.68
C GLY A 221 -18.55 -7.22 -11.75
N PHE A 222 -18.70 -7.04 -10.43
CA PHE A 222 -18.03 -7.90 -9.45
C PHE A 222 -18.89 -8.32 -8.25
N VAL A 223 -20.11 -7.82 -8.13
CA VAL A 223 -21.00 -8.04 -6.97
C VAL A 223 -21.23 -9.52 -6.66
N HIS A 224 -21.35 -10.37 -7.67
CA HIS A 224 -21.60 -11.81 -7.50
C HIS A 224 -20.43 -12.56 -6.84
N GLN A 225 -19.22 -12.03 -6.93
CA GLN A 225 -18.03 -12.62 -6.32
C GLN A 225 -17.78 -12.14 -4.89
N ILE A 226 -18.17 -10.88 -4.58
CA ILE A 226 -17.87 -10.25 -3.29
C ILE A 226 -19.12 -9.52 -2.71
N PRO A 227 -20.27 -10.19 -2.56
CA PRO A 227 -21.52 -9.54 -2.22
C PRO A 227 -21.45 -8.70 -0.93
N ASP A 228 -20.76 -9.19 0.10
CA ASP A 228 -20.61 -8.47 1.37
C ASP A 228 -19.81 -7.17 1.20
N ARG A 229 -18.67 -7.22 0.52
CA ARG A 229 -17.84 -6.04 0.23
C ARG A 229 -18.56 -5.07 -0.71
N ALA A 230 -19.33 -5.59 -1.65
CA ALA A 230 -20.15 -4.77 -2.53
C ALA A 230 -21.20 -4.00 -1.74
N LYS A 231 -21.87 -4.66 -0.79
CA LYS A 231 -22.82 -4.02 0.12
C LYS A 231 -22.17 -2.93 0.97
N GLU A 232 -20.99 -3.20 1.55
CA GLU A 232 -20.22 -2.21 2.31
C GLU A 232 -19.89 -0.99 1.45
N ARG A 233 -19.45 -1.20 0.21
CA ARG A 233 -19.11 -0.12 -0.72
C ARG A 233 -20.35 0.73 -1.05
N ILE A 234 -21.49 0.12 -1.30
CA ILE A 234 -22.75 0.83 -1.57
C ILE A 234 -23.14 1.69 -0.37
N ILE A 235 -23.03 1.16 0.85
CA ILE A 235 -23.33 1.91 2.07
C ILE A 235 -22.35 3.07 2.27
N ASP A 236 -21.07 2.85 2.07
CA ASP A 236 -20.03 3.88 2.18
C ASP A 236 -20.29 5.05 1.21
N ILE A 237 -20.63 4.73 -0.04
CA ILE A 237 -20.94 5.75 -1.06
C ILE A 237 -22.25 6.47 -0.72
N ALA A 238 -23.31 5.73 -0.38
CA ALA A 238 -24.61 6.29 -0.01
C ALA A 238 -24.52 7.19 1.25
N SER A 239 -23.54 6.96 2.12
CA SER A 239 -23.31 7.81 3.29
C SER A 239 -22.89 9.24 2.95
N THR A 240 -22.51 9.51 1.71
CA THR A 240 -22.17 10.86 1.22
C THR A 240 -23.35 11.59 0.60
N GLN A 241 -24.53 10.98 0.56
CA GLN A 241 -25.75 11.59 0.06
C GLN A 241 -26.29 12.66 1.03
N PHE A 242 -26.79 13.75 0.48
CA PHE A 242 -27.41 14.84 1.24
C PHE A 242 -28.89 14.56 1.55
N PRO A 243 -29.48 15.25 2.55
CA PRO A 243 -30.91 15.09 2.89
C PRO A 243 -31.87 15.42 1.75
N ASP A 244 -31.46 16.25 0.81
CA ASP A 244 -32.26 16.64 -0.37
C ASP A 244 -32.15 15.64 -1.53
N GLY A 245 -31.36 14.59 -1.37
CA GLY A 245 -31.13 13.57 -2.38
C GLY A 245 -29.90 13.80 -3.28
N GLY A 246 -29.31 14.99 -3.21
CA GLY A 246 -28.03 15.25 -3.88
C GLY A 246 -26.85 14.51 -3.24
N CYS A 247 -25.74 14.44 -3.93
CA CYS A 247 -24.53 13.83 -3.39
C CYS A 247 -23.28 14.55 -3.85
N TYR A 248 -22.16 14.22 -3.22
CA TYR A 248 -20.85 14.63 -3.74
C TYR A 248 -20.52 13.82 -4.99
N HIS A 249 -20.02 14.50 -6.01
CA HIS A 249 -19.52 13.83 -7.22
C HIS A 249 -18.39 12.85 -6.92
N GLN A 250 -17.59 13.11 -5.90
CA GLN A 250 -16.49 12.25 -5.49
C GLN A 250 -16.46 11.98 -4.00
N TYR A 251 -16.03 10.77 -3.68
CA TYR A 251 -15.85 10.25 -2.34
C TYR A 251 -14.39 9.78 -2.15
N GLN A 252 -13.77 10.16 -1.03
CA GLN A 252 -12.43 9.71 -0.70
C GLN A 252 -12.49 8.47 0.22
N PRO A 253 -12.13 7.28 -0.26
CA PRO A 253 -12.32 6.03 0.47
C PRO A 253 -11.51 5.93 1.76
N LEU A 254 -10.33 6.57 1.80
CA LEU A 254 -9.44 6.50 2.95
C LEU A 254 -9.88 7.37 4.13
N THR A 255 -10.53 8.49 3.86
CA THR A 255 -11.07 9.39 4.90
C THR A 255 -12.57 9.25 5.10
N LYS A 256 -13.23 8.53 4.20
CA LYS A 256 -14.71 8.40 4.15
C LYS A 256 -15.44 9.75 4.09
N LYS A 257 -14.85 10.69 3.35
CA LYS A 257 -15.42 12.05 3.18
C LYS A 257 -15.72 12.30 1.71
N GLY A 258 -16.81 13.01 1.45
CA GLY A 258 -17.09 13.57 0.14
C GLY A 258 -16.15 14.70 -0.20
N ASN A 259 -15.91 14.91 -1.49
CA ASN A 259 -15.05 15.98 -1.99
C ASN A 259 -15.90 17.14 -2.49
N ALA A 260 -16.01 18.20 -1.70
CA ALA A 260 -16.78 19.39 -2.02
C ALA A 260 -16.15 20.25 -3.13
N ASP A 261 -14.86 20.12 -3.38
CA ASP A 261 -14.13 20.99 -4.31
C ASP A 261 -14.38 20.65 -5.78
N ILE A 262 -14.89 19.46 -6.07
CA ILE A 262 -15.13 18.97 -7.43
C ILE A 262 -16.57 19.24 -7.88
N GLY A 263 -17.35 19.89 -7.05
CA GLY A 263 -18.73 20.25 -7.33
C GLY A 263 -19.74 19.17 -6.93
N GLY A 264 -21.00 19.51 -7.01
CA GLY A 264 -22.14 18.64 -6.79
C GLY A 264 -23.23 18.99 -7.81
N GLY A 265 -24.28 18.19 -7.85
CA GLY A 265 -25.42 18.44 -8.74
C GLY A 265 -25.20 17.99 -10.19
N PHE A 266 -24.34 17.01 -10.41
CA PHE A 266 -24.30 16.30 -11.68
C PHE A 266 -25.56 15.43 -11.81
N ASN A 267 -26.17 15.43 -12.99
CA ASN A 267 -27.43 14.73 -13.22
C ASN A 267 -27.33 13.20 -13.20
N ASP A 268 -26.14 12.68 -13.19
CA ASP A 268 -25.84 11.24 -13.25
C ASP A 268 -25.32 10.67 -11.91
N ASP A 269 -25.18 11.49 -10.88
CA ASP A 269 -24.81 11.10 -9.52
C ASP A 269 -26.02 10.82 -8.57
#